data_c9973207e7d976da1748411899affdd5
#
_entry.id   c9973207e7d976da1748411899affdd5
#
_cell.length_a   1.000
_cell.length_b   1.000
_cell.length_c   1.000
_cell.angle_alpha   90.00
_cell.angle_beta   90.00
_cell.angle_gamma   90.00
#
_symmetry.space_group_name_H-M   'P 1'
#
loop_
_entity.id
_entity.type
_entity.pdbx_description
1 polymer ?
#
loop_
_entity_poly.entity_id
_entity_poly.type
_entity_poly.pdbx_seq_one_letter_code
_entity_poly.pdbx_strand_id
1 'polypeptide(L)'
;MTERSIFDAAGGAAGMTRIADAWHQRVRADPVVSHAFHKGTKPDHIDRLAAYLGEALGGPPRFTQQYGEHADVVRIHSGNGEHDEMNERAVDCFRGALRDAGITDPDTYQAVLDYWTWATWHPMYQFHGSPDDAPAELPMPHWNWDSTVSH
;
A
#
# COMPACT_ATOMS: atom_id res chain seq x y z
N MET A 1 -0.53 27.56 10.38
CA MET A 1 -1.12 26.99 9.18
C MET A 1 -0.81 25.49 9.15
N THR A 2 -1.85 24.69 9.04
CA THR A 2 -1.70 23.23 9.05
C THR A 2 -1.15 22.75 7.71
N GLU A 3 -0.11 21.92 7.73
CA GLU A 3 0.41 21.32 6.54
C GLU A 3 -0.62 20.40 5.90
N ARG A 4 -0.70 20.40 4.57
CA ARG A 4 -1.57 19.54 3.80
C ARG A 4 -1.12 18.09 3.96
N SER A 5 -2.05 17.15 4.19
CA SER A 5 -1.70 15.72 4.26
C SER A 5 -1.26 15.20 2.90
N ILE A 6 -0.48 14.12 2.91
CA ILE A 6 -0.11 13.43 1.66
C ILE A 6 -1.38 12.92 0.96
N PHE A 7 -2.34 12.42 1.74
CA PHE A 7 -3.65 11.99 1.23
C PHE A 7 -4.32 13.11 0.42
N ASP A 8 -4.43 14.30 0.98
CA ASP A 8 -5.05 15.43 0.29
C ASP A 8 -4.25 15.85 -0.96
N ALA A 9 -2.92 15.89 -0.84
CA ALA A 9 -2.04 16.27 -1.96
C ALA A 9 -2.14 15.28 -3.13
N ALA A 10 -2.41 14.00 -2.84
CA ALA A 10 -2.56 12.97 -3.85
C ALA A 10 -3.99 12.86 -4.42
N GLY A 11 -4.87 13.78 -4.06
CA GLY A 11 -6.23 13.86 -4.62
C GLY A 11 -7.33 13.31 -3.75
N GLY A 12 -7.06 13.07 -2.46
CA GLY A 12 -8.06 12.57 -1.53
C GLY A 12 -8.52 11.16 -1.84
N ALA A 13 -9.74 10.81 -1.42
CA ALA A 13 -10.30 9.48 -1.63
C ALA A 13 -10.33 9.06 -3.11
N ALA A 14 -10.69 9.97 -4.00
CA ALA A 14 -10.70 9.71 -5.44
C ALA A 14 -9.28 9.44 -5.97
N GLY A 15 -8.27 10.17 -5.47
CA GLY A 15 -6.87 9.93 -5.81
C GLY A 15 -6.39 8.56 -5.37
N MET A 16 -6.77 8.14 -4.16
CA MET A 16 -6.42 6.81 -3.66
C MET A 16 -7.02 5.71 -4.54
N THR A 17 -8.27 5.86 -4.95
CA THR A 17 -8.93 4.90 -5.85
C THR A 17 -8.23 4.84 -7.19
N ARG A 18 -7.84 5.98 -7.77
CA ARG A 18 -7.11 5.99 -9.05
C ARG A 18 -5.75 5.29 -8.93
N ILE A 19 -5.01 5.52 -7.85
CA ILE A 19 -3.73 4.86 -7.60
C ILE A 19 -3.93 3.35 -7.43
N ALA A 20 -4.87 2.94 -6.60
CA ALA A 20 -5.14 1.52 -6.36
C ALA A 20 -5.56 0.78 -7.64
N ASP A 21 -6.44 1.37 -8.42
CA ASP A 21 -6.89 0.80 -9.70
C ASP A 21 -5.73 0.71 -10.70
N ALA A 22 -4.95 1.77 -10.85
CA ALA A 22 -3.81 1.80 -11.76
C ALA A 22 -2.75 0.75 -11.39
N TRP A 23 -2.45 0.60 -10.10
CA TRP A 23 -1.52 -0.42 -9.63
C TRP A 23 -2.05 -1.83 -9.91
N HIS A 24 -3.33 -2.06 -9.64
CA HIS A 24 -3.97 -3.35 -9.89
C HIS A 24 -3.88 -3.74 -11.38
N GLN A 25 -4.11 -2.79 -12.29
CA GLN A 25 -3.99 -3.04 -13.73
C GLN A 25 -2.56 -3.43 -14.13
N ARG A 26 -1.55 -2.72 -13.60
CA ARG A 26 -0.16 -3.04 -13.89
C ARG A 26 0.27 -4.38 -13.31
N VAL A 27 -0.17 -4.70 -12.11
CA VAL A 27 0.13 -5.97 -11.44
C VAL A 27 -0.45 -7.15 -12.23
N ARG A 28 -1.67 -7.01 -12.74
CA ARG A 28 -2.30 -8.06 -13.55
C ARG A 28 -1.53 -8.33 -14.85
N ALA A 29 -0.85 -7.33 -15.37
CA ALA A 29 -0.04 -7.46 -16.58
C ALA A 29 1.38 -7.98 -16.30
N ASP A 30 1.82 -8.04 -15.05
CA ASP A 30 3.15 -8.51 -14.67
C ASP A 30 3.10 -9.98 -14.28
N PRO A 31 3.83 -10.87 -14.98
CA PRO A 31 3.74 -12.31 -14.74
C PRO A 31 4.27 -12.74 -13.36
N VAL A 32 5.17 -11.98 -12.75
CA VAL A 32 5.72 -12.31 -11.44
C VAL A 32 4.78 -11.85 -10.33
N VAL A 33 4.38 -10.58 -10.36
CA VAL A 33 3.52 -10.02 -9.29
C VAL A 33 2.12 -10.60 -9.35
N SER A 34 1.57 -10.84 -10.55
CA SER A 34 0.24 -11.42 -10.71
C SER A 34 0.12 -12.80 -10.06
N HIS A 35 1.22 -13.52 -9.92
CA HIS A 35 1.22 -14.82 -9.23
C HIS A 35 0.75 -14.70 -7.78
N ALA A 36 1.00 -13.57 -7.12
CA ALA A 36 0.51 -13.33 -5.75
C ALA A 36 -1.02 -13.36 -5.68
N PHE A 37 -1.70 -13.15 -6.78
CA PHE A 37 -3.15 -13.13 -6.89
C PHE A 37 -3.73 -14.35 -7.63
N HIS A 38 -2.95 -15.44 -7.77
CA HIS A 38 -3.38 -16.60 -8.56
C HIS A 38 -4.65 -17.28 -8.02
N LYS A 39 -4.95 -17.09 -6.75
CA LYS A 39 -6.19 -17.57 -6.11
C LYS A 39 -7.37 -16.59 -6.27
N GLY A 40 -7.16 -15.49 -7.00
CA GLY A 40 -8.15 -14.44 -7.17
C GLY A 40 -8.04 -13.35 -6.11
N THR A 41 -8.87 -12.33 -6.24
CA THR A 41 -8.97 -11.22 -5.29
C THR A 41 -10.42 -11.07 -4.85
N LYS A 42 -10.63 -10.43 -3.69
CA LYS A 42 -11.97 -10.08 -3.23
C LYS A 42 -12.60 -9.07 -4.19
N PRO A 43 -13.93 -9.09 -4.39
CA PRO A 43 -14.60 -8.12 -5.28
C PRO A 43 -14.33 -6.66 -4.92
N ASP A 44 -14.11 -6.36 -3.64
CA ASP A 44 -13.84 -5.02 -3.13
C ASP A 44 -12.34 -4.74 -2.91
N HIS A 45 -11.46 -5.50 -3.58
CA HIS A 45 -10.00 -5.40 -3.40
C HIS A 45 -9.47 -3.98 -3.62
N ILE A 46 -9.92 -3.31 -4.69
CA ILE A 46 -9.48 -1.94 -5.00
C ILE A 46 -9.96 -0.97 -3.92
N ASP A 47 -11.20 -1.11 -3.47
CA ASP A 47 -11.76 -0.25 -2.41
C ASP A 47 -11.01 -0.44 -1.09
N ARG A 48 -10.67 -1.68 -0.74
CA ARG A 48 -9.87 -1.98 0.45
C ARG A 48 -8.48 -1.39 0.38
N LEU A 49 -7.82 -1.56 -0.75
CA LEU A 49 -6.48 -1.00 -0.96
C LEU A 49 -6.50 0.53 -0.91
N ALA A 50 -7.47 1.16 -1.57
CA ALA A 50 -7.62 2.60 -1.55
C ALA A 50 -7.85 3.14 -0.13
N ALA A 51 -8.69 2.47 0.66
CA ALA A 51 -8.96 2.86 2.04
C ALA A 51 -7.73 2.70 2.93
N TYR A 52 -7.00 1.60 2.78
CA TYR A 52 -5.77 1.33 3.52
C TYR A 52 -4.69 2.37 3.20
N LEU A 53 -4.46 2.61 1.92
CA LEU A 53 -3.49 3.59 1.44
C LEU A 53 -3.85 5.00 1.95
N GLY A 54 -5.12 5.37 1.87
CA GLY A 54 -5.60 6.67 2.33
C GLY A 54 -5.36 6.88 3.83
N GLU A 55 -5.67 5.89 4.62
CA GLU A 55 -5.46 5.97 6.08
C GLU A 55 -3.97 6.10 6.42
N ALA A 56 -3.10 5.34 5.77
CA ALA A 56 -1.66 5.41 5.97
C ALA A 56 -1.06 6.77 5.57
N LEU A 57 -1.68 7.45 4.61
CA LEU A 57 -1.19 8.73 4.08
C LEU A 57 -1.85 9.95 4.74
N GLY A 58 -2.53 9.75 5.86
CA GLY A 58 -3.09 10.86 6.65
C GLY A 58 -4.56 11.18 6.39
N GLY A 59 -5.25 10.33 5.64
CA GLY A 59 -6.69 10.46 5.42
C GLY A 59 -7.52 9.87 6.55
N PRO A 60 -8.85 9.80 6.38
CA PRO A 60 -9.74 9.24 7.39
C PRO A 60 -9.44 7.76 7.66
N PRO A 61 -9.71 7.23 8.86
CA PRO A 61 -9.41 5.84 9.22
C PRO A 61 -10.43 4.84 8.65
N ARG A 62 -10.71 4.92 7.36
CA ARG A 62 -11.76 4.13 6.69
C ARG A 62 -11.45 2.63 6.70
N PHE A 63 -10.17 2.26 6.51
CA PHE A 63 -9.81 0.86 6.49
C PHE A 63 -10.06 0.23 7.87
N THR A 64 -9.54 0.85 8.93
CA THR A 64 -9.70 0.36 10.30
C THR A 64 -11.18 0.31 10.71
N GLN A 65 -11.98 1.27 10.29
CA GLN A 65 -13.40 1.34 10.65
C GLN A 65 -14.28 0.37 9.86
N GLN A 66 -13.94 0.07 8.61
CA GLN A 66 -14.86 -0.64 7.69
C GLN A 66 -14.38 -2.02 7.26
N TYR A 67 -13.08 -2.29 7.26
CA TYR A 67 -12.55 -3.50 6.62
C TYR A 67 -11.74 -4.40 7.54
N GLY A 68 -10.93 -3.85 8.44
CA GLY A 68 -10.08 -4.64 9.31
C GLY A 68 -8.96 -3.84 9.94
N GLU A 69 -7.95 -4.55 10.39
CA GLU A 69 -6.81 -3.94 11.07
C GLU A 69 -5.52 -4.13 10.29
N HIS A 70 -4.52 -3.29 10.59
CA HIS A 70 -3.19 -3.39 9.98
C HIS A 70 -2.57 -4.78 10.22
N ALA A 71 -2.75 -5.35 11.41
CA ALA A 71 -2.23 -6.69 11.72
C ALA A 71 -2.80 -7.76 10.78
N ASP A 72 -4.07 -7.64 10.38
CA ASP A 72 -4.69 -8.58 9.43
C ASP A 72 -4.03 -8.50 8.07
N VAL A 73 -3.74 -7.28 7.60
CA VAL A 73 -3.08 -7.07 6.31
C VAL A 73 -1.66 -7.65 6.33
N VAL A 74 -0.92 -7.40 7.41
CA VAL A 74 0.43 -7.94 7.58
C VAL A 74 0.41 -9.47 7.57
N ARG A 75 -0.54 -10.09 8.27
CA ARG A 75 -0.65 -11.55 8.33
C ARG A 75 -0.93 -12.15 6.96
N ILE A 76 -1.82 -11.55 6.17
CA ILE A 76 -2.15 -12.00 4.80
C ILE A 76 -0.89 -12.02 3.92
N HIS A 77 0.02 -11.06 4.11
CA HIS A 77 1.27 -10.98 3.35
C HIS A 77 2.39 -11.85 3.91
N SER A 78 2.19 -12.46 5.08
CA SER A 78 3.23 -13.21 5.78
C SER A 78 3.26 -14.68 5.36
N GLY A 79 4.40 -15.35 5.59
CA GLY A 79 4.52 -16.79 5.36
C GLY A 79 4.70 -17.21 3.91
N ASN A 80 4.99 -16.26 3.01
CA ASN A 80 5.17 -16.55 1.58
C ASN A 80 6.63 -16.84 1.19
N GLY A 81 7.54 -16.89 2.17
CA GLY A 81 8.97 -17.04 1.93
C GLY A 81 9.61 -15.79 1.37
N GLU A 82 10.87 -15.90 0.99
CA GLU A 82 11.59 -14.80 0.36
C GLU A 82 11.10 -14.60 -1.08
N HIS A 83 10.80 -13.35 -1.45
CA HIS A 83 10.30 -13.02 -2.78
C HIS A 83 10.76 -11.62 -3.22
N ASP A 84 12.08 -11.39 -3.18
CA ASP A 84 12.68 -10.09 -3.47
C ASP A 84 12.33 -9.57 -4.87
N GLU A 85 12.38 -10.44 -5.89
CA GLU A 85 12.02 -10.05 -7.26
C GLU A 85 10.58 -9.57 -7.34
N MET A 86 9.65 -10.27 -6.69
CA MET A 86 8.25 -9.86 -6.66
C MET A 86 8.09 -8.50 -6.00
N ASN A 87 8.80 -8.25 -4.89
CA ASN A 87 8.77 -6.97 -4.20
C ASN A 87 9.29 -5.84 -5.10
N GLU A 88 10.42 -6.05 -5.78
CA GLU A 88 10.98 -5.05 -6.70
C GLU A 88 10.01 -4.71 -7.82
N ARG A 89 9.39 -5.73 -8.42
CA ARG A 89 8.42 -5.54 -9.50
C ARG A 89 7.13 -4.88 -8.99
N ALA A 90 6.67 -5.21 -7.79
CA ALA A 90 5.51 -4.57 -7.19
C ALA A 90 5.74 -3.07 -7.00
N VAL A 91 6.94 -2.67 -6.58
CA VAL A 91 7.32 -1.26 -6.45
C VAL A 91 7.41 -0.60 -7.82
N ASP A 92 7.99 -1.27 -8.83
CA ASP A 92 8.05 -0.73 -10.18
C ASP A 92 6.66 -0.52 -10.78
N CYS A 93 5.75 -1.46 -10.58
CA CYS A 93 4.34 -1.30 -10.96
C CYS A 93 3.73 -0.07 -10.28
N PHE A 94 4.09 0.18 -9.03
CA PHE A 94 3.57 1.31 -8.28
C PHE A 94 4.09 2.65 -8.82
N ARG A 95 5.36 2.72 -9.23
CA ARG A 95 5.91 3.91 -9.91
C ARG A 95 5.08 4.28 -11.13
N GLY A 96 4.80 3.29 -11.97
CA GLY A 96 3.95 3.49 -13.15
C GLY A 96 2.52 3.86 -12.79
N ALA A 97 1.97 3.26 -11.75
CA ALA A 97 0.61 3.52 -11.28
C ALA A 97 0.44 4.98 -10.83
N LEU A 98 1.43 5.55 -10.15
CA LEU A 98 1.39 6.96 -9.74
C LEU A 98 1.31 7.89 -10.94
N ARG A 99 2.06 7.60 -12.01
CA ARG A 99 1.99 8.36 -13.25
C ARG A 99 0.65 8.19 -13.94
N ASP A 100 0.16 6.96 -14.03
CA ASP A 100 -1.14 6.64 -14.62
C ASP A 100 -2.28 7.35 -13.89
N ALA A 101 -2.16 7.50 -12.57
CA ALA A 101 -3.15 8.17 -11.73
C ALA A 101 -3.03 9.70 -11.75
N GLY A 102 -2.04 10.24 -12.47
CA GLY A 102 -1.87 11.69 -12.61
C GLY A 102 -1.15 12.37 -11.45
N ILE A 103 -0.36 11.64 -10.67
CA ILE A 103 0.44 12.21 -9.60
C ILE A 103 1.69 12.84 -10.21
N THR A 104 1.62 14.15 -10.48
CA THR A 104 2.69 14.87 -11.19
C THR A 104 3.55 15.74 -10.29
N ASP A 105 3.06 16.09 -9.10
CA ASP A 105 3.85 16.87 -8.15
C ASP A 105 5.01 16.03 -7.64
N PRO A 106 6.28 16.49 -7.79
CA PRO A 106 7.44 15.67 -7.41
C PRO A 106 7.47 15.28 -5.94
N ASP A 107 7.09 16.17 -5.04
CA ASP A 107 7.11 15.89 -3.60
C ASP A 107 6.04 14.87 -3.22
N THR A 108 4.85 15.00 -3.78
CA THR A 108 3.75 14.05 -3.57
C THR A 108 4.11 12.68 -4.13
N TYR A 109 4.61 12.63 -5.36
CA TYR A 109 5.06 11.40 -6.00
C TYR A 109 6.09 10.66 -5.12
N GLN A 110 7.11 11.39 -4.67
CA GLN A 110 8.18 10.79 -3.88
C GLN A 110 7.68 10.31 -2.51
N ALA A 111 6.85 11.10 -1.84
CA ALA A 111 6.32 10.72 -0.52
C ALA A 111 5.48 9.44 -0.61
N VAL A 112 4.60 9.34 -1.59
CA VAL A 112 3.75 8.15 -1.76
C VAL A 112 4.58 6.93 -2.17
N LEU A 113 5.55 7.12 -3.07
CA LEU A 113 6.44 6.04 -3.49
C LEU A 113 7.30 5.53 -2.31
N ASP A 114 7.83 6.44 -1.50
CA ASP A 114 8.62 6.07 -0.33
C ASP A 114 7.79 5.26 0.67
N TYR A 115 6.54 5.66 0.89
CA TYR A 115 5.62 4.88 1.73
C TYR A 115 5.45 3.46 1.18
N TRP A 116 5.13 3.34 -0.11
CA TRP A 116 4.86 2.03 -0.72
C TRP A 116 6.10 1.12 -0.66
N THR A 117 7.27 1.69 -0.94
CA THR A 117 8.55 0.97 -0.88
C THR A 117 8.79 0.46 0.55
N TRP A 118 8.63 1.34 1.54
CA TRP A 118 8.77 0.96 2.95
C TRP A 118 7.76 -0.14 3.33
N ALA A 119 6.50 0.04 2.97
CA ALA A 119 5.44 -0.92 3.31
C ALA A 119 5.72 -2.30 2.69
N THR A 120 6.16 -2.34 1.43
CA THR A 120 6.46 -3.56 0.71
C THR A 120 7.61 -4.34 1.35
N TRP A 121 8.69 -3.66 1.72
CA TRP A 121 9.90 -4.31 2.22
C TRP A 121 9.94 -4.51 3.74
N HIS A 122 9.12 -3.82 4.49
CA HIS A 122 9.10 -3.92 5.94
C HIS A 122 7.86 -4.64 6.46
N PRO A 123 6.73 -4.00 6.79
CA PRO A 123 5.63 -4.74 7.42
C PRO A 123 5.08 -5.89 6.56
N MET A 124 5.03 -5.74 5.24
CA MET A 124 4.44 -6.75 4.35
C MET A 124 5.40 -7.90 4.01
N TYR A 125 6.68 -7.77 4.36
CA TYR A 125 7.70 -8.79 4.08
C TYR A 125 8.38 -9.33 5.34
N GLN A 126 8.34 -8.58 6.41
CA GLN A 126 9.07 -8.85 7.64
C GLN A 126 8.84 -10.26 8.20
N PHE A 127 7.63 -10.78 8.06
CA PHE A 127 7.25 -12.10 8.58
C PHE A 127 7.12 -13.14 7.48
N HIS A 128 8.00 -13.10 6.48
CA HIS A 128 7.96 -14.02 5.33
C HIS A 128 8.12 -15.49 5.70
N GLY A 129 8.71 -15.78 6.85
CA GLY A 129 8.93 -17.16 7.31
C GLY A 129 7.65 -17.86 7.75
N SER A 130 6.77 -17.18 8.48
CA SER A 130 5.51 -17.75 8.96
C SER A 130 4.50 -16.66 9.32
N PRO A 131 3.18 -16.86 8.98
CA PRO A 131 2.14 -15.96 9.46
C PRO A 131 2.03 -15.91 10.98
N ASP A 132 2.44 -16.97 11.66
CA ASP A 132 2.41 -17.05 13.12
C ASP A 132 3.41 -16.11 13.78
N ASP A 133 4.43 -15.65 13.03
CA ASP A 133 5.40 -14.68 13.53
C ASP A 133 4.82 -13.26 13.58
N ALA A 134 3.76 -12.99 12.82
CA ALA A 134 3.13 -11.68 12.81
C ALA A 134 2.37 -11.45 14.13
N PRO A 135 2.60 -10.30 14.82
CA PRO A 135 1.87 -9.98 16.04
C PRO A 135 0.36 -9.91 15.81
N ALA A 136 -0.41 -10.28 16.85
CA ALA A 136 -1.87 -10.22 16.79
C ALA A 136 -2.38 -8.78 16.71
N GLU A 137 -1.62 -7.84 17.26
CA GLU A 137 -1.96 -6.43 17.27
C GLU A 137 -0.79 -5.61 16.74
N LEU A 138 -1.07 -4.73 15.79
CA LEU A 138 -0.10 -3.79 15.21
C LEU A 138 -0.81 -2.47 14.99
N PRO A 139 -0.26 -1.34 15.49
CA PRO A 139 -0.87 -0.04 15.23
C PRO A 139 -0.77 0.31 13.75
N MET A 140 -1.80 0.99 13.23
CA MET A 140 -1.78 1.46 11.85
C MET A 140 -0.65 2.48 11.66
N PRO A 141 0.26 2.26 10.69
CA PRO A 141 1.31 3.22 10.44
C PRO A 141 0.75 4.47 9.73
N HIS A 142 1.28 5.64 10.09
CA HIS A 142 0.95 6.91 9.46
C HIS A 142 2.23 7.48 8.87
N TRP A 143 2.24 7.69 7.56
CA TRP A 143 3.42 8.13 6.82
C TRP A 143 3.50 9.67 6.80
N ASN A 144 4.68 10.19 7.02
CA ASN A 144 4.94 11.63 7.07
C ASN A 144 5.68 12.11 5.82
N TRP A 145 5.60 13.41 5.55
CA TRP A 145 6.24 14.01 4.39
C TRP A 145 7.76 13.84 4.35
N ASP A 146 8.40 13.69 5.51
CA ASP A 146 9.85 13.48 5.63
C ASP A 146 10.26 12.00 5.52
N SER A 147 9.37 11.15 5.04
CA SER A 147 9.58 9.71 4.88
C SER A 147 9.85 8.97 6.19
N THR A 148 9.15 9.42 7.24
CA THR A 148 9.15 8.74 8.55
C THR A 148 7.74 8.22 8.85
N VAL A 149 7.68 7.20 9.72
CA VAL A 149 6.42 6.60 10.12
C VAL A 149 6.09 6.96 11.56
N SER A 150 4.81 7.28 11.82
CA SER A 150 4.25 7.45 13.16
C SER A 150 3.23 6.34 13.40
N HIS A 151 3.03 5.99 14.67
CA HIS A 151 2.06 4.97 15.07
C HIS A 151 1.01 5.52 16.03
#